data_63e3d3f4607dd2b8b4e2491be9531945
#
_entry.id   63e3d3f4607dd2b8b4e2491be9531945
#
_cell.length_a   1.000
_cell.length_b   1.000
_cell.length_c   1.000
_cell.angle_alpha   90.00
_cell.angle_beta   90.00
_cell.angle_gamma   90.00
#
_symmetry.space_group_name_H-M   'P 1'
#
loop_
_entity.id
_entity.type
_entity.pdbx_description
1 polymer ?
#
loop_
_entity_poly.entity_id
_entity_poly.type
_entity_poly.pdbx_seq_one_letter_code
_entity_poly.pdbx_strand_id
1 'polypeptide(L)' 'YSDSEIIISAQHRLKSFYTDLGFTSRGEVYLEDDIDHIQMYFIPTQ' A
#
# COMPACT_ATOMS: atom_id res chain seq x y z
N TYR A 1 -9.48 14.15 11.14
CA TYR A 1 -8.22 14.14 11.57
C TYR A 1 -7.23 14.02 10.54
N SER A 2 -6.34 14.89 10.57
CA SER A 2 -5.36 15.01 9.53
C SER A 2 -4.38 13.85 9.53
N ASP A 3 -4.37 13.08 10.58
CA ASP A 3 -3.44 11.98 10.68
C ASP A 3 -4.09 10.63 10.43
N SER A 4 -5.19 10.62 9.73
CA SER A 4 -5.83 9.37 9.35
C SER A 4 -4.95 8.59 8.39
N GLU A 5 -4.83 7.32 8.64
CA GLU A 5 -4.03 6.45 7.82
C GLU A 5 -4.88 5.86 6.69
N ILE A 6 -4.36 5.88 5.49
CA ILE A 6 -5.03 5.28 4.35
C ILE A 6 -4.35 3.95 4.06
N ILE A 7 -5.12 2.87 4.13
CA ILE A 7 -4.57 1.54 3.93
C ILE A 7 -5.21 0.93 2.69
N ILE A 8 -4.39 0.43 1.79
CA ILE A 8 -4.87 -0.20 0.56
C ILE A 8 -4.22 -1.56 0.41
N SER A 9 -4.85 -2.37 -0.44
CA SER A 9 -4.32 -3.65 -0.84
C SER A 9 -3.95 -3.53 -2.31
N ALA A 10 -2.66 -3.36 -2.58
CA ALA A 10 -2.20 -3.09 -3.93
C ALA A 10 -1.60 -4.34 -4.55
N GLN A 11 -1.80 -4.53 -5.84
CA GLN A 11 -1.13 -5.60 -6.55
C GLN A 11 0.38 -5.37 -6.46
N HIS A 12 1.11 -6.44 -6.21
CA HIS A 12 2.54 -6.31 -5.98
C HIS A 12 3.25 -5.62 -7.14
N ARG A 13 2.79 -5.88 -8.37
CA ARG A 13 3.42 -5.27 -9.53
C ARG A 13 3.23 -3.76 -9.59
N LEU A 14 2.28 -3.24 -8.81
CA LEU A 14 2.01 -1.81 -8.76
C LEU A 14 2.66 -1.14 -7.56
N LYS A 15 3.50 -1.87 -6.83
CA LYS A 15 4.09 -1.35 -5.63
C LYS A 15 4.88 -0.07 -5.87
N SER A 16 5.69 -0.05 -6.92
CA SER A 16 6.51 1.13 -7.19
C SER A 16 5.65 2.32 -7.57
N PHE A 17 4.52 2.07 -8.27
CA PHE A 17 3.60 3.15 -8.60
C PHE A 17 3.09 3.83 -7.34
N TYR A 18 2.64 3.04 -6.37
CA TYR A 18 2.11 3.61 -5.14
C TYR A 18 3.20 4.18 -4.26
N THR A 19 4.39 3.59 -4.31
CA THR A 19 5.52 4.16 -3.57
C THR A 19 5.83 5.57 -4.06
N ASP A 20 5.74 5.78 -5.36
CA ASP A 20 5.97 7.11 -5.91
C ASP A 20 4.92 8.11 -5.48
N LEU A 21 3.74 7.62 -5.11
CA LEU A 21 2.68 8.50 -4.61
C LEU A 21 2.82 8.79 -3.12
N GLY A 22 3.75 8.15 -2.45
CA GLY A 22 3.95 8.39 -1.03
C GLY A 22 3.52 7.25 -0.14
N PHE A 23 3.07 6.14 -0.72
CA PHE A 23 2.67 4.98 0.06
C PHE A 23 3.89 4.18 0.48
N THR A 24 3.76 3.50 1.61
CA THR A 24 4.81 2.63 2.14
C THR A 24 4.24 1.23 2.25
N SER A 25 5.02 0.23 1.85
CA SER A 25 4.57 -1.14 1.98
C SER A 25 4.65 -1.60 3.42
N ARG A 26 3.75 -2.51 3.78
CA ARG A 26 3.69 -3.04 5.14
C ARG A 26 3.48 -4.55 5.06
N GLY A 27 4.31 -5.30 5.77
CA GLY A 27 4.13 -6.73 5.84
C GLY A 27 4.65 -7.44 4.61
N GLU A 28 4.13 -8.62 4.38
CA GLU A 28 4.63 -9.49 3.33
C GLU A 28 3.64 -9.59 2.20
N VAL A 29 4.14 -10.03 1.05
CA VAL A 29 3.29 -10.28 -0.09
C VAL A 29 2.35 -11.43 0.23
N TYR A 30 1.11 -11.30 -0.18
CA TYR A 30 0.11 -12.35 0.00
C TYR A 30 -0.70 -12.49 -1.28
N LEU A 31 -1.35 -13.63 -1.40
CA LEU A 31 -2.15 -13.91 -2.60
C LEU A 31 -3.58 -13.49 -2.39
N GLU A 32 -4.14 -12.84 -3.39
CA GLU A 32 -5.55 -12.51 -3.41
C GLU A 32 -6.03 -12.74 -4.83
N ASP A 33 -6.99 -13.65 -5.00
CA ASP A 33 -7.46 -14.03 -6.34
C ASP A 33 -6.29 -14.49 -7.20
N ASP A 34 -5.35 -15.23 -6.61
CA ASP A 34 -4.18 -15.77 -7.29
C ASP A 34 -3.25 -14.69 -7.83
N ILE A 35 -3.34 -13.50 -7.32
CA ILE A 35 -2.47 -12.39 -7.72
C ILE A 35 -1.73 -11.90 -6.49
N ASP A 36 -0.43 -11.69 -6.64
CA ASP A 36 0.39 -11.19 -5.55
C ASP A 36 -0.06 -9.78 -5.16
N HIS A 37 -0.35 -9.60 -3.89
CA HIS A 37 -0.75 -8.33 -3.33
C HIS A 37 0.14 -7.96 -2.17
N ILE A 38 0.20 -6.68 -1.85
CA ILE A 38 0.92 -6.22 -0.68
C ILE A 38 0.13 -5.07 -0.07
N GLN A 39 0.09 -5.05 1.26
CA GLN A 39 -0.62 -3.99 1.94
C GLN A 39 0.26 -2.74 1.97
N MET A 40 -0.33 -1.61 1.64
CA MET A 40 0.39 -0.34 1.65
C MET A 40 -0.41 0.69 2.41
N TYR A 41 0.28 1.67 2.96
CA TYR A 41 -0.38 2.69 3.73
C TYR A 41 0.23 4.05 3.45
N PHE A 42 -0.55 5.08 3.72
CA PHE A 42 -0.13 6.46 3.53
C PHE A 42 -0.68 7.28 4.66
N ILE A 43 0.16 8.08 5.27
CA ILE A 43 -0.26 8.97 6.35
C ILE A 43 -0.18 10.38 5.82
N PRO A 44 -1.34 10.99 5.53
CA PRO A 44 -1.36 12.30 4.87
C PRO A 44 -1.16 13.44 5.84
N THR A 45 -0.25 13.29 6.74
CA THR A 45 -0.09 14.30 7.72
C THR A 45 1.13 15.10 7.46
N GLN A 46 1.28 16.09 8.12
CA GLN A 46 2.37 16.88 8.21
C GLN A 46 2.27 18.06 7.60
#